data_3583e1102685d1bffa92964fa32a5db3
#
_entry.id   3583e1102685d1bffa92964fa32a5db3
#
_cell.length_a   1.000
_cell.length_b   1.000
_cell.length_c   1.000
_cell.angle_alpha   90.00
_cell.angle_beta   90.00
_cell.angle_gamma   90.00
#
_symmetry.space_group_name_H-M   'P 1'
#
loop_
_entity.id
_entity.type
_entity.pdbx_description
1 polymer ?
#
loop_
_entity_poly.entity_id
_entity_poly.type
_entity_poly.pdbx_seq_one_letter_code
_entity_poly.pdbx_strand_id
1 'polypeptide(L)'
;MKWTQKEVELLSPILEQIRIDLEQIKPKSILVLCSASGDVVLWLARRLKQGRIIGLELDPGLLESACRLAKEQGLEDRVEFGQAEKTHIPFPANTFDALVSEFIVFPTHAPTEIGQPEMARVLKPGGLMVLTDVILTKPIPPDVRADFQATGLDYLCEATQDDFRCWMKEAGLMDVEIMDLTTIVRRVWEQRRSTIPMAEEHKGYVYLLDDPNFGLGRAVFISTYAERSH
;
A
#
# COMPACT_ATOMS: atom_id res chain seq x y z
N MET A 1 -2.46 2.24 -11.96
CA MET A 1 -3.93 2.35 -12.21
C MET A 1 -4.41 3.66 -11.61
N LYS A 2 -5.17 4.49 -12.32
CA LYS A 2 -5.65 5.78 -11.81
C LYS A 2 -6.97 5.59 -11.05
N TRP A 3 -7.10 6.20 -9.87
CA TRP A 3 -8.33 6.16 -9.11
C TRP A 3 -9.38 7.12 -9.68
N THR A 4 -10.61 6.68 -9.70
CA THR A 4 -11.75 7.57 -9.97
C THR A 4 -12.05 8.42 -8.76
N GLN A 5 -12.69 9.58 -8.95
CA GLN A 5 -13.07 10.45 -7.84
C GLN A 5 -13.92 9.71 -6.79
N LYS A 6 -14.81 8.83 -7.23
CA LYS A 6 -15.67 8.05 -6.34
C LYS A 6 -14.91 7.01 -5.52
N GLU A 7 -13.84 6.41 -6.07
CA GLU A 7 -12.95 5.53 -5.32
C GLU A 7 -12.16 6.30 -4.27
N VAL A 8 -11.66 7.49 -4.61
CA VAL A 8 -11.02 8.38 -3.63
C VAL A 8 -11.96 8.77 -2.50
N GLU A 9 -13.24 9.05 -2.81
CA GLU A 9 -14.27 9.31 -1.80
C GLU A 9 -14.52 8.11 -0.88
N LEU A 10 -14.57 6.90 -1.43
CA LEU A 10 -14.72 5.67 -0.65
C LEU A 10 -13.51 5.37 0.25
N LEU A 11 -12.31 5.70 -0.22
CA LEU A 11 -11.06 5.52 0.52
C LEU A 11 -10.76 6.69 1.47
N SER A 12 -11.47 7.80 1.34
CA SER A 12 -11.19 9.02 2.10
C SER A 12 -11.12 8.82 3.62
N PRO A 13 -11.93 7.97 4.28
CA PRO A 13 -11.79 7.76 5.71
C PRO A 13 -10.42 7.20 6.11
N ILE A 14 -9.87 6.30 5.29
CA ILE A 14 -8.55 5.69 5.52
C ILE A 14 -7.44 6.72 5.25
N LEU A 15 -7.53 7.42 4.12
CA LEU A 15 -6.57 8.46 3.75
C LEU A 15 -6.54 9.61 4.77
N GLU A 16 -7.71 9.99 5.31
CA GLU A 16 -7.79 11.00 6.38
C GLU A 16 -7.18 10.50 7.69
N GLN A 17 -7.34 9.22 8.04
CA GLN A 17 -6.67 8.66 9.22
C GLN A 17 -5.15 8.69 9.04
N ILE A 18 -4.64 8.23 7.89
CA ILE A 18 -3.21 8.30 7.55
C ILE A 18 -2.71 9.76 7.66
N ARG A 19 -3.46 10.71 7.12
CA ARG A 19 -3.09 12.14 7.20
C ARG A 19 -3.03 12.64 8.65
N ILE A 20 -4.00 12.26 9.48
CA ILE A 20 -4.05 12.66 10.90
C ILE A 20 -2.81 12.12 11.62
N ASP A 21 -2.48 10.84 11.43
CA ASP A 21 -1.35 10.20 12.09
C ASP A 21 -0.02 10.83 11.63
N LEU A 22 0.11 11.09 10.34
CA LEU A 22 1.27 11.82 9.81
C LEU A 22 1.39 13.23 10.40
N GLU A 23 0.28 13.96 10.55
CA GLU A 23 0.32 15.32 11.15
C GLU A 23 0.72 15.31 12.63
N GLN A 24 0.44 14.22 13.37
CA GLN A 24 0.88 14.09 14.77
C GLN A 24 2.40 14.03 14.89
N ILE A 25 3.06 13.28 14.03
CA ILE A 25 4.54 13.18 14.04
C ILE A 25 5.24 14.33 13.32
N LYS A 26 4.51 15.19 12.60
CA LYS A 26 5.04 16.35 11.85
C LYS A 26 6.23 15.99 10.94
N PRO A 27 6.09 15.03 10.05
CA PRO A 27 7.21 14.50 9.28
C PRO A 27 7.80 15.56 8.36
N LYS A 28 9.14 15.55 8.21
CA LYS A 28 9.86 16.36 7.22
C LYS A 28 10.03 15.60 5.90
N SER A 29 10.12 14.27 5.97
CA SER A 29 10.33 13.37 4.83
C SER A 29 9.42 12.18 4.92
N ILE A 30 8.64 11.96 3.87
CA ILE A 30 7.68 10.85 3.76
C ILE A 30 8.01 10.05 2.50
N LEU A 31 8.11 8.74 2.64
CA LEU A 31 8.20 7.82 1.52
C LEU A 31 6.85 7.17 1.28
N VAL A 32 6.42 7.15 0.01
CA VAL A 32 5.24 6.40 -0.42
C VAL A 32 5.71 5.34 -1.42
N LEU A 33 5.50 4.07 -1.09
CA LEU A 33 5.87 2.95 -1.95
C LEU A 33 4.75 2.58 -2.90
N CYS A 34 5.14 2.19 -4.11
CA CYS A 34 4.24 1.74 -5.16
C CYS A 34 3.14 2.77 -5.46
N SER A 35 3.56 3.99 -5.69
CA SER A 35 2.69 5.17 -5.78
C SER A 35 1.77 5.20 -7.01
N ALA A 36 1.80 4.17 -7.86
CA ALA A 36 1.01 4.04 -9.08
C ALA A 36 1.03 5.35 -9.91
N SER A 37 -0.15 5.91 -10.22
CA SER A 37 -0.27 7.21 -10.87
C SER A 37 -0.03 8.42 -9.95
N GLY A 38 0.41 8.20 -8.71
CA GLY A 38 0.70 9.24 -7.72
C GLY A 38 -0.52 9.80 -7.00
N ASP A 39 -1.69 9.17 -7.15
CA ASP A 39 -2.95 9.73 -6.62
C ASP A 39 -2.90 9.96 -5.10
N VAL A 40 -2.37 9.01 -4.31
CA VAL A 40 -2.25 9.17 -2.85
C VAL A 40 -1.13 10.15 -2.48
N VAL A 41 -0.01 10.11 -3.18
CA VAL A 41 1.08 11.08 -2.99
C VAL A 41 0.59 12.51 -3.16
N LEU A 42 -0.11 12.77 -4.27
CA LEU A 42 -0.67 14.09 -4.57
C LEU A 42 -1.82 14.46 -3.63
N TRP A 43 -2.63 13.49 -3.21
CA TRP A 43 -3.68 13.70 -2.22
C TRP A 43 -3.10 14.12 -0.87
N LEU A 44 -2.06 13.44 -0.39
CA LEU A 44 -1.34 13.77 0.85
C LEU A 44 -0.64 15.13 0.73
N ALA A 45 0.05 15.40 -0.38
CA ALA A 45 0.77 16.64 -0.58
C ALA A 45 -0.13 17.87 -0.53
N ARG A 46 -1.37 17.78 -1.00
CA ARG A 46 -2.34 18.88 -0.93
C ARG A 46 -2.89 19.12 0.47
N ARG A 47 -2.88 18.11 1.33
CA ARG A 47 -3.55 18.14 2.64
C ARG A 47 -2.60 18.27 3.82
N LEU A 48 -1.42 17.68 3.73
CA LEU A 48 -0.41 17.85 4.77
C LEU A 48 0.13 19.28 4.79
N LYS A 49 0.25 19.84 5.99
CA LYS A 49 0.75 21.21 6.18
C LYS A 49 2.23 21.36 5.83
N GLN A 50 3.00 20.29 6.00
CA GLN A 50 4.45 20.27 5.81
C GLN A 50 4.93 18.89 5.35
N GLY A 51 6.21 18.78 5.04
CA GLY A 51 6.90 17.57 4.64
C GLY A 51 7.06 17.46 3.12
N ARG A 52 8.20 16.90 2.73
CA ARG A 52 8.48 16.48 1.35
C ARG A 52 8.03 15.03 1.20
N ILE A 53 7.38 14.70 0.11
CA ILE A 53 6.89 13.37 -0.17
C ILE A 53 7.64 12.82 -1.37
N ILE A 54 8.19 11.62 -1.23
CA ILE A 54 8.82 10.89 -2.31
C ILE A 54 7.95 9.68 -2.62
N GLY A 55 7.44 9.60 -3.85
CA GLY A 55 6.72 8.45 -4.37
C GLY A 55 7.66 7.55 -5.16
N LEU A 56 7.71 6.26 -4.82
CA LEU A 56 8.44 5.27 -5.61
C LEU A 56 7.47 4.38 -6.38
N GLU A 57 7.79 4.15 -7.65
CA GLU A 57 6.99 3.32 -8.55
C GLU A 57 7.88 2.38 -9.36
N LEU A 58 7.42 1.15 -9.59
CA LEU A 58 8.13 0.13 -10.37
C LEU A 58 7.93 0.33 -11.88
N ASP A 59 6.74 0.78 -12.29
CA ASP A 59 6.39 0.99 -13.71
C ASP A 59 6.81 2.38 -14.20
N PRO A 60 7.74 2.46 -15.18
CA PRO A 60 8.19 3.75 -15.71
C PRO A 60 7.07 4.59 -16.35
N GLY A 61 6.06 3.96 -16.94
CA GLY A 61 4.93 4.66 -17.56
C GLY A 61 4.01 5.32 -16.53
N LEU A 62 3.81 4.68 -15.38
CA LEU A 62 3.09 5.26 -14.25
C LEU A 62 3.89 6.39 -13.62
N LEU A 63 5.20 6.23 -13.50
CA LEU A 63 6.11 7.25 -12.99
C LEU A 63 6.05 8.55 -13.81
N GLU A 64 6.11 8.46 -15.14
CA GLU A 64 5.99 9.62 -16.03
C GLU A 64 4.65 10.33 -15.83
N SER A 65 3.57 9.56 -15.72
CA SER A 65 2.23 10.09 -15.48
C SER A 65 2.13 10.82 -14.14
N ALA A 66 2.71 10.27 -13.08
CA ALA A 66 2.74 10.86 -11.74
C ALA A 66 3.53 12.19 -11.73
N CYS A 67 4.70 12.23 -12.38
CA CYS A 67 5.50 13.45 -12.52
C CYS A 67 4.73 14.56 -13.25
N ARG A 68 4.05 14.22 -14.35
CA ARG A 68 3.23 15.17 -15.09
C ARG A 68 2.10 15.73 -14.24
N LEU A 69 1.37 14.88 -13.52
CA LEU A 69 0.29 15.30 -12.64
C LEU A 69 0.76 16.19 -11.49
N ALA A 70 1.93 15.92 -10.91
CA ALA A 70 2.52 16.78 -9.88
C ALA A 70 2.76 18.20 -10.42
N LYS A 71 3.33 18.31 -11.61
CA LYS A 71 3.58 19.58 -12.29
C LYS A 71 2.30 20.32 -12.64
N GLU A 72 1.31 19.63 -13.21
CA GLU A 72 -0.02 20.20 -13.53
C GLU A 72 -0.73 20.78 -12.30
N GLN A 73 -0.43 20.24 -11.11
CA GLN A 73 -1.02 20.66 -9.83
C GLN A 73 -0.14 21.64 -9.04
N GLY A 74 1.05 22.02 -9.55
CA GLY A 74 1.97 22.92 -8.86
C GLY A 74 2.53 22.35 -7.56
N LEU A 75 2.78 21.04 -7.51
CA LEU A 75 3.25 20.30 -6.33
C LEU A 75 4.72 19.84 -6.45
N GLU A 76 5.41 20.19 -7.53
CA GLU A 76 6.79 19.78 -7.82
C GLU A 76 7.81 20.18 -6.76
N ASP A 77 7.55 21.24 -6.02
CA ASP A 77 8.43 21.68 -4.93
C ASP A 77 8.31 20.80 -3.67
N ARG A 78 7.22 20.04 -3.56
CA ARG A 78 6.90 19.23 -2.38
C ARG A 78 6.92 17.74 -2.65
N VAL A 79 6.79 17.37 -3.91
CA VAL A 79 6.65 15.97 -4.35
C VAL A 79 7.74 15.63 -5.34
N GLU A 80 8.38 14.50 -5.12
CA GLU A 80 9.32 13.89 -6.04
C GLU A 80 8.87 12.45 -6.34
N PHE A 81 9.04 12.02 -7.59
CA PHE A 81 8.80 10.64 -7.96
C PHE A 81 10.09 9.99 -8.45
N GLY A 82 10.33 8.76 -8.04
CA GLY A 82 11.49 7.97 -8.41
C GLY A 82 11.11 6.54 -8.76
N GLN A 83 11.98 5.89 -9.50
CA GLN A 83 11.82 4.47 -9.83
C GLN A 83 12.23 3.61 -8.65
N ALA A 84 11.37 2.66 -8.27
CA ALA A 84 11.67 1.64 -7.27
C ALA A 84 12.40 0.44 -7.92
N GLU A 85 13.18 -0.25 -7.11
CA GLU A 85 13.66 -1.61 -7.41
C GLU A 85 12.81 -2.63 -6.66
N LYS A 86 12.70 -3.85 -7.19
CA LYS A 86 11.81 -4.87 -6.61
C LYS A 86 12.14 -5.26 -5.17
N THR A 87 13.42 -5.25 -4.80
CA THR A 87 13.89 -5.77 -3.51
C THR A 87 14.61 -4.74 -2.65
N HIS A 88 14.79 -3.53 -3.19
CA HIS A 88 15.61 -2.51 -2.52
C HIS A 88 15.00 -1.12 -2.66
N ILE A 89 14.98 -0.39 -1.56
CA ILE A 89 14.59 1.02 -1.53
C ILE A 89 15.88 1.86 -1.71
N PRO A 90 16.03 2.64 -2.79
CA PRO A 90 17.29 3.30 -3.16
C PRO A 90 17.61 4.52 -2.29
N PHE A 91 17.47 4.35 -0.98
CA PHE A 91 17.79 5.37 0.03
C PHE A 91 18.59 4.77 1.19
N PRO A 92 19.45 5.57 1.83
CA PRO A 92 20.15 5.15 3.04
C PRO A 92 19.21 4.77 4.18
N ALA A 93 19.72 4.01 5.15
CA ALA A 93 19.02 3.77 6.40
C ALA A 93 18.71 5.09 7.13
N ASN A 94 17.63 5.13 7.90
CA ASN A 94 17.24 6.28 8.72
C ASN A 94 17.01 7.58 7.91
N THR A 95 16.40 7.49 6.74
CA THR A 95 16.15 8.63 5.85
C THR A 95 14.79 9.28 6.11
N PHE A 96 13.75 8.48 6.32
CA PHE A 96 12.37 8.94 6.35
C PHE A 96 11.79 9.01 7.77
N ASP A 97 10.97 10.01 8.01
CA ASP A 97 10.18 10.14 9.25
C ASP A 97 8.90 9.27 9.16
N ALA A 98 8.41 9.03 7.96
CA ALA A 98 7.28 8.14 7.71
C ALA A 98 7.42 7.38 6.40
N LEU A 99 6.80 6.20 6.36
CA LEU A 99 6.64 5.37 5.17
C LEU A 99 5.17 4.98 5.05
N VAL A 100 4.59 5.17 3.87
CA VAL A 100 3.24 4.73 3.53
C VAL A 100 3.37 3.76 2.35
N SER A 101 2.84 2.55 2.50
CA SER A 101 2.65 1.62 1.39
C SER A 101 1.18 1.65 1.00
N GLU A 102 0.92 2.13 -0.22
CA GLU A 102 -0.45 2.29 -0.69
C GLU A 102 -1.06 0.97 -1.11
N PHE A 103 -2.28 0.71 -0.65
CA PHE A 103 -3.32 -0.20 -1.17
C PHE A 103 -2.87 -1.19 -2.26
N ILE A 104 -1.66 -1.68 -2.16
CA ILE A 104 -1.12 -2.66 -3.04
C ILE A 104 -1.06 -3.94 -2.26
N VAL A 105 -1.68 -4.87 -2.86
CA VAL A 105 -1.70 -6.25 -2.49
C VAL A 105 -0.33 -6.85 -2.79
N PHE A 106 0.67 -6.45 -2.01
CA PHE A 106 1.94 -7.15 -1.99
C PHE A 106 2.14 -7.66 -0.57
N PRO A 107 2.20 -8.96 -0.34
CA PRO A 107 2.74 -9.43 0.91
C PRO A 107 4.21 -9.05 0.91
N THR A 108 4.49 -8.17 1.78
CA THR A 108 5.81 -7.69 2.12
C THR A 108 6.73 -8.81 2.61
N HIS A 109 6.29 -10.04 2.58
CA HIS A 109 7.02 -11.23 3.00
C HIS A 109 7.56 -12.07 1.83
N ALA A 110 7.26 -11.70 0.59
CA ALA A 110 7.85 -12.41 -0.55
C ALA A 110 9.36 -12.12 -0.63
N PRO A 111 10.23 -13.14 -0.69
CA PRO A 111 11.68 -12.95 -0.73
C PRO A 111 12.19 -12.19 -1.97
N THR A 112 11.29 -11.96 -2.93
CA THR A 112 11.57 -11.26 -4.20
C THR A 112 11.05 -9.82 -4.24
N GLU A 113 10.49 -9.32 -3.13
CA GLU A 113 9.86 -8.00 -3.05
C GLU A 113 10.42 -7.18 -1.87
N ILE A 114 10.09 -5.89 -1.81
CA ILE A 114 10.44 -5.04 -0.67
C ILE A 114 9.66 -5.52 0.56
N GLY A 115 10.35 -6.13 1.51
CA GLY A 115 9.77 -6.62 2.76
C GLY A 115 9.84 -5.61 3.90
N GLN A 116 9.17 -5.94 5.02
CA GLN A 116 9.16 -5.11 6.23
C GLN A 116 10.56 -4.73 6.75
N PRO A 117 11.58 -5.62 6.72
CA PRO A 117 12.93 -5.24 7.15
C PRO A 117 13.53 -4.11 6.32
N GLU A 118 13.32 -4.10 4.99
CA GLU A 118 13.81 -3.06 4.10
C GLU A 118 13.05 -1.74 4.29
N MET A 119 11.74 -1.81 4.51
CA MET A 119 10.91 -0.66 4.87
C MET A 119 11.37 -0.06 6.22
N ALA A 120 11.57 -0.89 7.23
CA ALA A 120 12.08 -0.47 8.53
C ALA A 120 13.48 0.12 8.44
N ARG A 121 14.34 -0.40 7.57
CA ARG A 121 15.71 0.10 7.38
C ARG A 121 15.73 1.59 7.01
N VAL A 122 14.88 2.02 6.11
CA VAL A 122 14.86 3.42 5.63
C VAL A 122 14.11 4.37 6.56
N LEU A 123 13.30 3.86 7.48
CA LEU A 123 12.67 4.68 8.52
C LEU A 123 13.69 5.09 9.56
N LYS A 124 13.56 6.28 10.09
CA LYS A 124 14.29 6.73 11.30
C LYS A 124 13.75 6.01 12.53
N PRO A 125 14.56 5.84 13.59
CA PRO A 125 14.03 5.45 14.90
C PRO A 125 12.87 6.37 15.33
N GLY A 126 11.76 5.78 15.81
CA GLY A 126 10.51 6.49 16.08
C GLY A 126 9.72 6.92 14.84
N GLY A 127 10.14 6.51 13.64
CA GLY A 127 9.41 6.79 12.40
C GLY A 127 8.17 5.91 12.25
N LEU A 128 7.12 6.48 11.69
CA LEU A 128 5.83 5.82 11.47
C LEU A 128 5.82 5.04 10.15
N MET A 129 5.38 3.79 10.21
CA MET A 129 5.03 3.00 9.03
C MET A 129 3.52 2.80 8.96
N VAL A 130 2.95 3.02 7.79
CA VAL A 130 1.57 2.66 7.45
C VAL A 130 1.62 1.72 6.25
N LEU A 131 1.23 0.48 6.46
CA LEU A 131 1.27 -0.56 5.44
C LEU A 131 -0.13 -1.12 5.23
N THR A 132 -0.63 -1.05 4.01
CA THR A 132 -1.88 -1.70 3.61
C THR A 132 -1.57 -3.00 2.87
N ASP A 133 -2.19 -4.09 3.30
CA ASP A 133 -1.93 -5.41 2.74
C ASP A 133 -3.19 -6.29 2.73
N VAL A 134 -3.07 -7.46 2.11
CA VAL A 134 -4.09 -8.51 2.14
C VAL A 134 -3.49 -9.79 2.72
N ILE A 135 -4.20 -10.39 3.64
CA ILE A 135 -3.87 -11.71 4.20
C ILE A 135 -4.95 -12.71 3.85
N LEU A 136 -4.53 -13.91 3.48
CA LEU A 136 -5.41 -15.03 3.27
C LEU A 136 -5.57 -15.77 4.61
N THR A 137 -6.78 -15.76 5.15
CA THR A 137 -7.09 -16.43 6.42
C THR A 137 -7.40 -17.90 6.26
N LYS A 138 -7.52 -18.39 5.02
CA LYS A 138 -7.76 -19.78 4.67
C LYS A 138 -6.99 -20.15 3.40
N PRO A 139 -6.58 -21.43 3.26
CA PRO A 139 -5.96 -21.92 2.04
C PRO A 139 -6.84 -21.69 0.81
N ILE A 140 -6.25 -21.21 -0.28
CA ILE A 140 -6.91 -21.15 -1.58
C ILE A 140 -6.69 -22.47 -2.34
N PRO A 141 -7.67 -22.92 -3.13
CA PRO A 141 -7.50 -24.09 -3.97
C PRO A 141 -6.34 -23.96 -4.96
N PRO A 142 -5.71 -25.08 -5.35
CA PRO A 142 -4.55 -25.06 -6.26
C PRO A 142 -4.82 -24.41 -7.62
N ASP A 143 -6.01 -24.61 -8.18
CA ASP A 143 -6.46 -24.02 -9.44
C ASP A 143 -6.54 -22.47 -9.34
N VAL A 144 -7.08 -21.97 -8.24
CA VAL A 144 -7.14 -20.54 -7.95
C VAL A 144 -5.75 -19.95 -7.73
N ARG A 145 -4.88 -20.69 -7.02
CA ARG A 145 -3.48 -20.27 -6.84
C ARG A 145 -2.76 -20.20 -8.19
N ALA A 146 -3.03 -21.14 -9.09
CA ALA A 146 -2.48 -21.11 -10.44
C ALA A 146 -2.94 -19.88 -11.24
N ASP A 147 -4.21 -19.50 -11.12
CA ASP A 147 -4.75 -18.27 -11.74
C ASP A 147 -4.10 -17.01 -11.16
N PHE A 148 -3.90 -16.95 -9.84
CA PHE A 148 -3.17 -15.86 -9.20
C PHE A 148 -1.72 -15.76 -9.69
N GLN A 149 -1.02 -16.89 -9.79
CA GLN A 149 0.34 -16.93 -10.32
C GLN A 149 0.41 -16.44 -11.76
N ALA A 150 -0.55 -16.84 -12.61
CA ALA A 150 -0.62 -16.39 -13.99
C ALA A 150 -0.86 -14.88 -14.14
N THR A 151 -1.47 -14.25 -13.14
CA THR A 151 -1.72 -12.79 -13.10
C THR A 151 -0.69 -11.99 -12.31
N GLY A 152 0.40 -12.63 -11.86
CA GLY A 152 1.45 -11.98 -11.06
C GLY A 152 1.10 -11.75 -9.59
N LEU A 153 0.05 -12.40 -9.10
CA LEU A 153 -0.39 -12.36 -7.71
C LEU A 153 0.07 -13.63 -6.93
N ASP A 154 1.25 -14.14 -7.25
CA ASP A 154 1.83 -15.36 -6.68
C ASP A 154 2.31 -15.21 -5.23
N TYR A 155 2.30 -14.01 -4.73
CA TYR A 155 2.78 -13.60 -3.42
C TYR A 155 1.74 -13.63 -2.30
N LEU A 156 0.47 -13.90 -2.58
CA LEU A 156 -0.55 -13.99 -1.55
C LEU A 156 -0.22 -15.08 -0.53
N CYS A 157 0.00 -14.70 0.71
CA CYS A 157 0.34 -15.62 1.78
C CYS A 157 -0.85 -15.91 2.69
N GLU A 158 -0.90 -17.14 3.15
CA GLU A 158 -1.83 -17.59 4.17
C GLU A 158 -1.25 -17.20 5.53
N ALA A 159 -1.95 -16.33 6.25
CA ALA A 159 -1.51 -15.79 7.52
C ALA A 159 -2.69 -15.32 8.38
N THR A 160 -2.43 -15.17 9.65
CA THR A 160 -3.30 -14.47 10.58
C THR A 160 -2.81 -13.04 10.83
N GLN A 161 -3.63 -12.21 11.44
CA GLN A 161 -3.19 -10.89 11.89
C GLN A 161 -2.06 -10.98 12.94
N ASP A 162 -2.01 -12.06 13.71
CA ASP A 162 -0.96 -12.28 14.71
C ASP A 162 0.37 -12.65 14.06
N ASP A 163 0.35 -13.45 12.99
CA ASP A 163 1.55 -13.71 12.19
C ASP A 163 2.10 -12.39 11.63
N PHE A 164 1.20 -11.54 11.11
CA PHE A 164 1.58 -10.23 10.57
C PHE A 164 2.21 -9.32 11.66
N ARG A 165 1.64 -9.30 12.87
CA ARG A 165 2.25 -8.60 14.01
C ARG A 165 3.63 -9.14 14.39
N CYS A 166 3.82 -10.45 14.32
CA CYS A 166 5.13 -11.06 14.57
C CYS A 166 6.16 -10.61 13.55
N TRP A 167 5.84 -10.66 12.26
CA TRP A 167 6.76 -10.22 11.19
C TRP A 167 7.15 -8.73 11.31
N MET A 168 6.19 -7.88 11.68
CA MET A 168 6.47 -6.47 11.95
C MET A 168 7.47 -6.30 13.09
N LYS A 169 7.26 -7.01 14.21
CA LYS A 169 8.16 -6.97 15.36
C LYS A 169 9.55 -7.51 15.04
N GLU A 170 9.65 -8.60 14.28
CA GLU A 170 10.90 -9.16 13.79
C GLU A 170 11.68 -8.18 12.91
N ALA A 171 10.98 -7.32 12.16
CA ALA A 171 11.57 -6.24 11.38
C ALA A 171 11.99 -5.02 12.23
N GLY A 172 11.80 -5.05 13.55
CA GLY A 172 12.14 -3.94 14.44
C GLY A 172 11.06 -2.85 14.53
N LEU A 173 9.81 -3.22 14.23
CA LEU A 173 8.66 -2.33 14.36
C LEU A 173 7.89 -2.66 15.64
N MET A 174 7.41 -1.63 16.33
CA MET A 174 6.71 -1.74 17.61
C MET A 174 5.33 -1.08 17.51
N ASP A 175 4.53 -1.22 18.56
CA ASP A 175 3.21 -0.61 18.70
C ASP A 175 2.31 -0.88 17.49
N VAL A 176 2.31 -2.16 17.07
CA VAL A 176 1.66 -2.62 15.83
C VAL A 176 0.14 -2.63 16.03
N GLU A 177 -0.54 -1.68 15.43
CA GLU A 177 -1.99 -1.61 15.33
C GLU A 177 -2.45 -2.12 13.96
N ILE A 178 -3.48 -2.96 13.92
CA ILE A 178 -4.05 -3.49 12.68
C ILE A 178 -5.52 -3.12 12.59
N MET A 179 -5.88 -2.45 11.51
CA MET A 179 -7.24 -2.09 11.15
C MET A 179 -7.74 -2.96 10.01
N ASP A 180 -8.93 -3.56 10.16
CA ASP A 180 -9.59 -4.31 9.09
C ASP A 180 -10.26 -3.36 8.09
N LEU A 181 -9.80 -3.38 6.85
CA LEU A 181 -10.32 -2.55 5.75
C LEU A 181 -11.24 -3.32 4.80
N THR A 182 -11.51 -4.59 5.05
CA THR A 182 -12.20 -5.49 4.12
C THR A 182 -13.52 -4.91 3.61
N THR A 183 -14.33 -4.32 4.48
CA THR A 183 -15.61 -3.72 4.09
C THR A 183 -15.43 -2.52 3.15
N ILE A 184 -14.42 -1.69 3.38
CA ILE A 184 -14.17 -0.50 2.56
C ILE A 184 -13.62 -0.92 1.20
N VAL A 185 -12.65 -1.82 1.17
CA VAL A 185 -12.05 -2.33 -0.07
C VAL A 185 -13.10 -3.00 -0.95
N ARG A 186 -14.02 -3.78 -0.38
CA ARG A 186 -15.15 -4.36 -1.13
C ARG A 186 -15.97 -3.31 -1.86
N ARG A 187 -16.34 -2.21 -1.20
CA ARG A 187 -17.10 -1.13 -1.84
C ARG A 187 -16.34 -0.49 -2.99
N VAL A 188 -15.02 -0.33 -2.86
CA VAL A 188 -14.18 0.18 -3.96
C VAL A 188 -14.21 -0.77 -5.15
N TRP A 189 -14.11 -2.08 -4.92
CA TRP A 189 -14.15 -3.08 -5.98
C TRP A 189 -15.53 -3.19 -6.64
N GLU A 190 -16.60 -3.15 -5.89
CA GLU A 190 -17.96 -3.10 -6.41
C GLU A 190 -18.15 -1.88 -7.34
N GLN A 191 -17.60 -0.74 -6.93
CA GLN A 191 -17.61 0.48 -7.76
C GLN A 191 -16.80 0.29 -9.05
N ARG A 192 -15.61 -0.29 -8.99
CA ARG A 192 -14.77 -0.56 -10.17
C ARG A 192 -15.47 -1.47 -11.16
N ARG A 193 -16.06 -2.54 -10.70
CA ARG A 193 -16.84 -3.47 -11.56
C ARG A 193 -17.96 -2.78 -12.33
N SER A 194 -18.58 -1.78 -11.74
CA SER A 194 -19.66 -1.04 -12.41
C SER A 194 -19.17 -0.07 -13.48
N THR A 195 -17.89 0.30 -13.49
CA THR A 195 -17.35 1.38 -14.31
C THR A 195 -16.25 0.96 -15.28
N ILE A 196 -15.54 -0.13 -15.02
CA ILE A 196 -14.42 -0.59 -15.82
C ILE A 196 -14.71 -2.01 -16.31
N PRO A 197 -14.67 -2.27 -17.65
CA PRO A 197 -14.67 -3.64 -18.16
C PRO A 197 -13.51 -4.38 -17.51
N MET A 198 -13.80 -5.49 -16.85
CA MET A 198 -12.79 -6.25 -16.12
C MET A 198 -11.74 -6.79 -17.07
N ALA A 199 -10.56 -6.19 -17.03
CA ALA A 199 -9.38 -6.78 -17.65
C ALA A 199 -9.03 -8.10 -16.96
N GLU A 200 -8.39 -9.01 -17.70
CA GLU A 200 -8.01 -10.34 -17.17
C GLU A 200 -7.13 -10.27 -15.93
N GLU A 201 -6.31 -9.25 -15.83
CA GLU A 201 -5.43 -8.92 -14.70
C GLU A 201 -6.16 -8.70 -13.36
N HIS A 202 -7.49 -8.48 -13.38
CA HIS A 202 -8.27 -8.24 -12.18
C HIS A 202 -9.12 -9.44 -11.72
N LYS A 203 -9.08 -10.56 -12.45
CA LYS A 203 -9.87 -11.76 -12.12
C LYS A 203 -9.58 -12.28 -10.71
N GLY A 204 -8.32 -12.25 -10.29
CA GLY A 204 -7.92 -12.69 -8.96
C GLY A 204 -8.57 -11.90 -7.83
N TYR A 205 -8.67 -10.58 -7.96
CA TYR A 205 -9.35 -9.74 -6.96
C TYR A 205 -10.85 -9.99 -6.90
N VAL A 206 -11.49 -10.13 -8.08
CA VAL A 206 -12.90 -10.49 -8.18
C VAL A 206 -13.15 -11.80 -7.49
N TYR A 207 -12.29 -12.76 -7.72
CA TYR A 207 -12.37 -14.07 -7.13
C TYR A 207 -12.31 -14.01 -5.59
N LEU A 208 -11.39 -13.24 -5.01
CA LEU A 208 -11.29 -13.06 -3.56
C LEU A 208 -12.50 -12.37 -2.95
N LEU A 209 -13.18 -11.49 -3.71
CA LEU A 209 -14.26 -10.66 -3.20
C LEU A 209 -15.66 -11.18 -3.51
N ASP A 210 -15.82 -11.93 -4.62
CA ASP A 210 -17.14 -12.28 -5.16
C ASP A 210 -17.52 -13.74 -5.04
N ASP A 211 -16.58 -14.67 -4.94
CA ASP A 211 -16.92 -16.07 -4.76
C ASP A 211 -17.51 -16.28 -3.37
N PRO A 212 -18.79 -16.72 -3.25
CA PRO A 212 -19.39 -17.03 -1.95
C PRO A 212 -18.61 -18.10 -1.19
N ASN A 213 -17.83 -18.94 -1.88
CA ASN A 213 -16.94 -19.90 -1.24
C ASN A 213 -15.60 -19.30 -0.82
N PHE A 214 -15.19 -18.15 -1.40
CA PHE A 214 -13.92 -17.52 -1.19
C PHE A 214 -14.02 -16.11 -0.59
N GLY A 215 -15.07 -15.35 -0.94
CA GLY A 215 -15.16 -13.92 -0.64
C GLY A 215 -15.32 -13.58 0.83
N LEU A 216 -15.98 -14.42 1.62
CA LEU A 216 -16.24 -14.12 3.03
C LEU A 216 -15.34 -14.98 3.93
N GLY A 217 -14.39 -14.35 4.61
CA GLY A 217 -13.55 -14.98 5.61
C GLY A 217 -12.32 -15.72 5.08
N ARG A 218 -11.89 -15.46 3.83
CA ARG A 218 -10.63 -15.97 3.29
C ARG A 218 -9.59 -14.92 3.04
N ALA A 219 -9.99 -13.72 2.62
CA ALA A 219 -9.11 -12.58 2.49
C ALA A 219 -9.55 -11.47 3.43
N VAL A 220 -8.62 -10.92 4.16
CA VAL A 220 -8.78 -9.74 5.00
C VAL A 220 -7.83 -8.67 4.48
N PHE A 221 -8.39 -7.52 4.14
CA PHE A 221 -7.60 -6.33 3.80
C PHE A 221 -7.33 -5.55 5.09
N ILE A 222 -6.08 -5.25 5.34
CA ILE A 222 -5.64 -4.61 6.56
C ILE A 222 -4.84 -3.36 6.29
N SER A 223 -4.91 -2.39 7.20
CA SER A 223 -3.92 -1.34 7.32
C SER A 223 -3.20 -1.51 8.65
N THR A 224 -1.89 -1.50 8.62
CA THR A 224 -1.03 -1.69 9.78
C THR A 224 -0.29 -0.39 10.05
N TYR A 225 -0.38 0.09 11.28
CA TYR A 225 0.38 1.20 11.80
C TYR A 225 1.42 0.65 12.76
N ALA A 226 2.68 1.04 12.58
CA ALA A 226 3.75 0.62 13.45
C ALA A 226 4.84 1.68 13.52
N GLU A 227 5.51 1.79 14.67
CA GLU A 227 6.66 2.66 14.85
C GLU A 227 7.95 1.85 14.78
N ARG A 228 9.00 2.43 14.22
CA ARG A 228 10.32 1.82 14.28
C ARG A 228 10.93 1.97 15.68
N SER A 229 11.43 0.89 16.25
CA SER A 229 12.16 0.89 17.54
C SER A 229 13.34 1.87 17.52
N HIS A 230 13.60 2.46 18.66
CA HIS A 230 14.72 3.39 18.87
C HIS A 230 16.08 2.70 18.86
#